data_a5a74aa51bd7a6f6af234c1cc6f741aa
#
_entry.id   a5a74aa51bd7a6f6af234c1cc6f741aa
#
_cell.length_a   1.000
_cell.length_b   1.000
_cell.length_c   1.000
_cell.angle_alpha   90.00
_cell.angle_beta   90.00
_cell.angle_gamma   90.00
#
_symmetry.space_group_name_H-M   'P 1'
#
loop_
_entity.id
_entity.type
_entity.pdbx_description
1 polymer ?
#
loop_
_entity_poly.entity_id
_entity_poly.type
_entity_poly.pdbx_seq_one_letter_code
_entity_poly.pdbx_strand_id
1 'polypeptide(L)'
;MEIILLRHGKPDFSTAKRIAIRELPKMIATYNCAGVSQLPPASSVQMARACKHVVCSDLLRSVQSAKLLGVEQIDLSEPLFREADLPVTLWPSMKMSPYFWLVVFRILWFFGHSADGESITQARLRAATAMQQLDTLAQTHGRVLFVGHGILNQFIAKELLSYGWQGPKRPARDHWGFSRYTLMK
;
A
#
# COMPACT_ATOMS: atom_id res chain seq x y z
N MET A 1 -18.59 -12.81 -2.96
CA MET A 1 -17.96 -11.64 -2.32
C MET A 1 -16.73 -11.23 -3.11
N GLU A 2 -16.39 -9.95 -3.13
CA GLU A 2 -15.23 -9.44 -3.89
C GLU A 2 -14.45 -8.41 -3.08
N ILE A 3 -13.13 -8.56 -3.04
CA ILE A 3 -12.17 -7.57 -2.50
C ILE A 3 -11.28 -7.14 -3.65
N ILE A 4 -11.16 -5.84 -3.85
CA ILE A 4 -10.32 -5.24 -4.88
C ILE A 4 -9.18 -4.52 -4.18
N LEU A 5 -7.95 -4.99 -4.40
CA LEU A 5 -6.74 -4.34 -3.93
C LEU A 5 -6.22 -3.41 -5.02
N LEU A 6 -6.26 -2.10 -4.79
CA LEU A 6 -5.72 -1.08 -5.68
C LEU A 6 -4.50 -0.43 -5.04
N ARG A 7 -3.45 -0.19 -5.80
CA ARG A 7 -2.32 0.63 -5.36
C ARG A 7 -2.59 2.10 -5.65
N HIS A 8 -2.39 2.97 -4.66
CA HIS A 8 -2.53 4.43 -4.81
C HIS A 8 -1.83 4.98 -6.05
N GLY A 9 -2.22 6.14 -6.53
CA GLY A 9 -1.61 6.86 -7.63
C GLY A 9 -0.16 7.25 -7.35
N LYS A 10 0.58 7.65 -8.39
CA LYS A 10 1.97 8.07 -8.25
C LYS A 10 2.04 9.32 -7.35
N PRO A 11 2.79 9.28 -6.24
CA PRO A 11 2.94 10.44 -5.38
C PRO A 11 3.66 11.59 -6.06
N ASP A 12 3.23 12.81 -5.79
CA ASP A 12 3.90 14.03 -6.21
C ASP A 12 5.12 14.28 -5.34
N PHE A 13 6.18 13.60 -5.70
CA PHE A 13 7.40 13.62 -4.93
C PHE A 13 8.61 13.66 -5.86
N SER A 14 9.48 14.62 -5.61
CA SER A 14 10.78 14.73 -6.26
C SER A 14 11.88 14.73 -5.21
N THR A 15 13.03 14.18 -5.56
CA THR A 15 14.17 14.11 -4.66
C THR A 15 15.45 14.44 -5.40
N ALA A 16 16.50 14.82 -4.64
CA ALA A 16 17.84 15.01 -5.19
C ALA A 16 18.34 13.72 -5.87
N LYS A 17 19.19 13.88 -6.90
CA LYS A 17 19.76 12.74 -7.62
C LYS A 17 20.58 11.81 -6.71
N ARG A 18 21.22 12.37 -5.68
CA ARG A 18 22.03 11.66 -4.68
C ARG A 18 21.81 12.24 -3.31
N ILE A 19 21.65 11.40 -2.30
CA ILE A 19 21.51 11.76 -0.89
C ILE A 19 22.44 10.91 -0.03
N ALA A 20 22.87 11.46 1.10
CA ALA A 20 23.51 10.69 2.14
C ALA A 20 22.46 9.90 2.92
N ILE A 21 22.83 8.74 3.46
CA ILE A 21 21.91 7.87 4.21
C ILE A 21 21.20 8.61 5.36
N ARG A 22 21.90 9.55 6.02
CA ARG A 22 21.35 10.37 7.11
C ARG A 22 20.17 11.27 6.68
N GLU A 23 20.03 11.52 5.37
CA GLU A 23 18.94 12.33 4.80
C GLU A 23 17.72 11.47 4.45
N LEU A 24 17.89 10.13 4.41
CA LEU A 24 16.85 9.19 4.02
C LEU A 24 15.61 9.22 4.94
N PRO A 25 15.72 9.29 6.29
CA PRO A 25 14.54 9.38 7.15
C PRO A 25 13.70 10.64 6.86
N LYS A 26 14.35 11.79 6.68
CA LYS A 26 13.67 13.05 6.31
C LYS A 26 12.98 12.92 4.95
N MET A 27 13.65 12.30 3.99
CA MET A 27 13.08 12.03 2.66
C MET A 27 11.84 11.13 2.74
N ILE A 28 11.90 10.04 3.53
CA ILE A 28 10.76 9.14 3.74
C ILE A 28 9.59 9.88 4.41
N ALA A 29 9.86 10.70 5.41
CA ALA A 29 8.84 11.52 6.06
C ALA A 29 8.16 12.47 5.06
N THR A 30 8.93 13.16 4.23
CA THR A 30 8.39 14.01 3.16
C THR A 30 7.57 13.21 2.15
N TYR A 31 8.05 12.03 1.73
CA TYR A 31 7.31 11.12 0.85
C TYR A 31 5.99 10.66 1.48
N ASN A 32 5.94 10.43 2.77
CA ASN A 32 4.72 10.02 3.46
C ASN A 32 3.66 11.13 3.52
N CYS A 33 4.09 12.39 3.45
CA CYS A 33 3.21 13.55 3.34
C CYS A 33 2.84 13.90 1.89
N ALA A 34 3.43 13.23 0.88
CA ALA A 34 3.16 13.53 -0.51
C ALA A 34 1.75 13.07 -0.92
N GLY A 35 1.07 13.94 -1.64
CA GLY A 35 -0.20 13.65 -2.27
C GLY A 35 -0.06 13.07 -3.67
N VAL A 36 -1.16 13.03 -4.41
CA VAL A 36 -1.25 12.56 -5.80
C VAL A 36 -2.04 13.56 -6.61
N SER A 37 -1.48 14.02 -7.73
CA SER A 37 -2.18 14.90 -8.68
C SER A 37 -2.47 14.22 -10.01
N GLN A 38 -1.74 13.15 -10.34
CA GLN A 38 -1.94 12.42 -11.59
C GLN A 38 -3.32 11.76 -11.61
N LEU A 39 -4.07 11.99 -12.70
CA LEU A 39 -5.38 11.38 -12.89
C LEU A 39 -5.28 9.86 -13.07
N PRO A 40 -6.24 9.11 -12.51
CA PRO A 40 -6.30 7.66 -12.68
C PRO A 40 -6.70 7.27 -14.11
N PRO A 41 -6.27 6.08 -14.57
CA PRO A 41 -6.78 5.49 -15.81
C PRO A 41 -8.28 5.26 -15.76
N ALA A 42 -8.97 5.38 -16.90
CA ALA A 42 -10.42 5.16 -16.98
C ALA A 42 -10.87 3.80 -16.44
N SER A 43 -10.07 2.75 -16.66
CA SER A 43 -10.34 1.40 -16.13
C SER A 43 -10.40 1.36 -14.60
N SER A 44 -9.52 2.09 -13.92
CA SER A 44 -9.49 2.15 -12.46
C SER A 44 -10.67 2.98 -11.92
N VAL A 45 -11.05 4.06 -12.62
CA VAL A 45 -12.26 4.83 -12.28
C VAL A 45 -13.53 3.99 -12.43
N GLN A 46 -13.66 3.29 -13.55
CA GLN A 46 -14.81 2.43 -13.82
C GLN A 46 -14.93 1.31 -12.78
N MET A 47 -13.80 0.71 -12.39
CA MET A 47 -13.75 -0.31 -11.35
C MET A 47 -14.17 0.26 -10.00
N ALA A 48 -13.66 1.45 -9.62
CA ALA A 48 -13.97 2.08 -8.34
C ALA A 48 -15.46 2.44 -8.22
N ARG A 49 -16.08 2.96 -9.28
CA ARG A 49 -17.52 3.27 -9.34
C ARG A 49 -18.43 2.06 -9.11
N ALA A 50 -17.94 0.86 -9.40
CA ALA A 50 -18.67 -0.38 -9.14
C ALA A 50 -18.63 -0.82 -7.66
N CYS A 51 -17.85 -0.14 -6.82
CA CYS A 51 -17.68 -0.45 -5.41
C CYS A 51 -18.43 0.59 -4.57
N LYS A 52 -19.31 0.11 -3.68
CA LYS A 52 -20.06 0.97 -2.76
C LYS A 52 -19.36 1.15 -1.42
N HIS A 53 -18.41 0.29 -1.09
CA HIS A 53 -17.69 0.34 0.17
C HIS A 53 -16.20 0.50 -0.10
N VAL A 54 -15.62 1.57 0.45
CA VAL A 54 -14.24 1.98 0.15
C VAL A 54 -13.43 2.14 1.44
N VAL A 55 -12.33 1.41 1.48
CA VAL A 55 -11.34 1.42 2.56
C VAL A 55 -10.03 1.96 2.03
N CYS A 56 -9.33 2.77 2.80
CA CYS A 56 -8.00 3.22 2.42
C CYS A 56 -7.06 3.36 3.64
N SER A 57 -5.76 3.47 3.35
CA SER A 57 -4.79 3.95 4.32
C SER A 57 -5.05 5.44 4.61
N ASP A 58 -4.74 5.88 5.81
CA ASP A 58 -4.82 7.27 6.24
C ASP A 58 -3.71 8.18 5.63
N LEU A 59 -2.75 7.61 4.91
CA LEU A 59 -1.75 8.38 4.20
C LEU A 59 -2.37 9.18 3.05
N LEU A 60 -1.96 10.45 2.94
CA LEU A 60 -2.55 11.43 2.02
C LEU A 60 -2.68 10.89 0.58
N ARG A 61 -1.67 10.19 0.08
CA ARG A 61 -1.68 9.58 -1.26
C ARG A 61 -2.79 8.55 -1.47
N SER A 62 -3.16 7.78 -0.43
CA SER A 62 -4.27 6.82 -0.53
C SER A 62 -5.63 7.52 -0.50
N VAL A 63 -5.80 8.46 0.41
CA VAL A 63 -7.03 9.27 0.54
C VAL A 63 -7.30 10.07 -0.74
N GLN A 64 -6.27 10.75 -1.27
CA GLN A 64 -6.41 11.51 -2.52
C GLN A 64 -6.65 10.60 -3.72
N SER A 65 -6.02 9.42 -3.75
CA SER A 65 -6.29 8.44 -4.81
C SER A 65 -7.74 7.98 -4.81
N ALA A 66 -8.33 7.69 -3.65
CA ALA A 66 -9.75 7.36 -3.56
C ALA A 66 -10.63 8.49 -4.10
N LYS A 67 -10.35 9.74 -3.72
CA LYS A 67 -11.09 10.92 -4.22
C LYS A 67 -10.95 11.10 -5.74
N LEU A 68 -9.75 10.95 -6.29
CA LEU A 68 -9.49 11.06 -7.72
C LEU A 68 -10.17 9.94 -8.53
N LEU A 69 -10.41 8.77 -7.93
CA LEU A 69 -11.21 7.70 -8.53
C LEU A 69 -12.72 8.01 -8.58
N GLY A 70 -13.15 9.15 -8.02
CA GLY A 70 -14.55 9.56 -7.95
C GLY A 70 -15.30 8.95 -6.78
N VAL A 71 -14.58 8.50 -5.73
CA VAL A 71 -15.19 8.02 -4.49
C VAL A 71 -15.71 9.21 -3.70
N GLU A 72 -17.02 9.24 -3.48
CA GLU A 72 -17.68 10.33 -2.73
C GLU A 72 -17.43 10.20 -1.23
N GLN A 73 -17.48 8.98 -0.72
CA GLN A 73 -17.28 8.69 0.70
C GLN A 73 -16.26 7.57 0.88
N ILE A 74 -15.29 7.79 1.76
CA ILE A 74 -14.38 6.76 2.27
C ILE A 74 -14.99 6.26 3.58
N ASP A 75 -15.33 4.98 3.63
CA ASP A 75 -16.01 4.38 4.79
C ASP A 75 -15.04 4.10 5.94
N LEU A 76 -13.80 3.79 5.61
CA LEU A 76 -12.77 3.50 6.60
C LEU A 76 -11.40 3.99 6.14
N SER A 77 -10.71 4.73 7.02
CA SER A 77 -9.34 5.21 6.76
C SER A 77 -8.52 5.12 8.04
N GLU A 78 -7.57 4.17 8.08
CA GLU A 78 -6.86 3.83 9.32
C GLU A 78 -5.36 3.59 9.12
N PRO A 79 -4.54 3.79 10.18
CA PRO A 79 -3.12 3.46 10.19
C PRO A 79 -2.81 1.98 9.94
N LEU A 80 -3.75 1.06 10.27
CA LEU A 80 -3.64 -0.37 9.99
C LEU A 80 -3.27 -0.65 8.53
N PHE A 81 -3.74 0.19 7.62
CA PHE A 81 -3.59 0.06 6.18
C PHE A 81 -2.39 0.81 5.58
N ARG A 82 -1.51 1.37 6.42
CA ARG A 82 -0.27 2.03 5.94
C ARG A 82 0.68 1.04 5.29
N GLU A 83 1.54 1.56 4.40
CA GLU A 83 2.64 0.76 3.82
C GLU A 83 3.56 0.21 4.92
N ALA A 84 4.20 -0.93 4.64
CA ALA A 84 5.22 -1.47 5.52
C ALA A 84 6.39 -0.49 5.66
N ASP A 85 6.75 -0.19 6.90
CA ASP A 85 7.85 0.70 7.21
C ASP A 85 9.16 0.28 6.54
N LEU A 86 10.03 1.24 6.31
CA LEU A 86 11.37 1.00 5.84
C LEU A 86 12.35 1.39 6.95
N PRO A 87 12.81 0.44 7.77
CA PRO A 87 13.77 0.73 8.82
C PRO A 87 15.11 1.12 8.22
N VAL A 88 15.62 2.27 8.65
CA VAL A 88 16.87 2.83 8.15
C VAL A 88 17.92 2.81 9.26
N THR A 89 19.04 2.13 9.01
CA THR A 89 20.20 2.19 9.89
C THR A 89 21.19 3.22 9.35
N LEU A 90 21.62 4.15 10.22
CA LEU A 90 22.57 5.17 9.82
C LEU A 90 24.00 4.62 9.85
N TRP A 91 24.68 4.73 8.73
CA TRP A 91 26.11 4.41 8.58
C TRP A 91 26.89 5.62 8.08
N PRO A 92 28.20 5.70 8.29
CA PRO A 92 29.05 6.62 7.55
C PRO A 92 28.89 6.34 6.06
N SER A 93 28.48 7.33 5.27
CA SER A 93 27.96 6.98 3.96
C SER A 93 28.45 7.85 2.82
N MET A 94 28.65 7.19 1.71
CA MET A 94 28.68 7.79 0.38
C MET A 94 27.28 8.31 0.00
N LYS A 95 27.24 9.35 -0.82
CA LYS A 95 25.98 9.81 -1.43
C LYS A 95 25.59 8.89 -2.57
N MET A 96 24.42 8.27 -2.46
CA MET A 96 23.84 7.38 -3.48
C MET A 96 22.46 7.87 -3.91
N SER A 97 21.90 7.26 -4.97
CA SER A 97 20.53 7.59 -5.34
C SER A 97 19.56 7.18 -4.23
N PRO A 98 18.50 7.95 -3.96
CA PRO A 98 17.48 7.55 -3.00
C PRO A 98 16.91 6.15 -3.29
N TYR A 99 16.67 5.85 -4.56
CA TYR A 99 16.17 4.55 -4.99
C TYR A 99 17.12 3.40 -4.57
N PHE A 100 18.44 3.60 -4.71
CA PHE A 100 19.42 2.61 -4.25
C PHE A 100 19.24 2.30 -2.75
N TRP A 101 19.15 3.34 -1.91
CA TRP A 101 18.94 3.16 -0.47
C TRP A 101 17.62 2.46 -0.16
N LEU A 102 16.52 2.85 -0.81
CA LEU A 102 15.23 2.21 -0.62
C LEU A 102 15.28 0.73 -0.96
N VAL A 103 15.95 0.34 -2.05
CA VAL A 103 16.11 -1.07 -2.45
C VAL A 103 16.98 -1.82 -1.44
N VAL A 104 18.14 -1.28 -1.07
CA VAL A 104 19.04 -1.93 -0.11
C VAL A 104 18.33 -2.18 1.23
N PHE A 105 17.70 -1.16 1.82
CA PHE A 105 17.00 -1.34 3.10
C PHE A 105 15.79 -2.26 2.97
N ARG A 106 15.11 -2.26 1.84
CA ARG A 106 14.00 -3.20 1.62
C ARG A 106 14.50 -4.64 1.51
N ILE A 107 15.64 -4.88 0.88
CA ILE A 107 16.28 -6.20 0.84
C ILE A 107 16.69 -6.62 2.27
N LEU A 108 17.40 -5.77 3.00
CA LEU A 108 17.81 -6.06 4.39
C LEU A 108 16.60 -6.35 5.28
N TRP A 109 15.50 -5.60 5.10
CA TRP A 109 14.25 -5.82 5.83
C TRP A 109 13.64 -7.20 5.53
N PHE A 110 13.67 -7.67 4.28
CA PHE A 110 13.23 -9.03 3.94
C PHE A 110 14.10 -10.12 4.57
N PHE A 111 15.36 -9.82 4.87
CA PHE A 111 16.25 -10.69 5.63
C PHE A 111 16.16 -10.49 7.15
N GLY A 112 15.18 -9.75 7.64
CA GLY A 112 14.89 -9.61 9.07
C GLY A 112 15.49 -8.36 9.74
N HIS A 113 16.21 -7.51 9.01
CA HIS A 113 16.71 -6.26 9.58
C HIS A 113 15.55 -5.27 9.77
N SER A 114 15.29 -4.89 11.01
CA SER A 114 14.17 -3.99 11.34
C SER A 114 14.60 -2.69 12.05
N ALA A 115 15.85 -2.60 12.51
CA ALA A 115 16.28 -1.50 13.38
C ALA A 115 15.20 -1.21 14.45
N ASP A 116 14.80 0.06 14.63
CA ASP A 116 13.73 0.45 15.56
C ASP A 116 12.33 0.51 14.89
N GLY A 117 12.22 0.05 13.64
CA GLY A 117 10.97 0.09 12.86
C GLY A 117 10.20 -1.24 12.85
N GLU A 118 9.11 -1.26 12.08
CA GLU A 118 8.29 -2.46 11.90
C GLU A 118 9.09 -3.59 11.26
N SER A 119 9.17 -4.75 11.92
CA SER A 119 9.78 -5.96 11.36
C SER A 119 8.88 -6.60 10.29
N ILE A 120 9.46 -7.44 9.42
CA ILE A 120 8.68 -8.19 8.42
C ILE A 120 7.61 -9.08 9.06
N THR A 121 7.88 -9.65 10.25
CA THR A 121 6.90 -10.46 10.99
C THR A 121 5.75 -9.61 11.50
N GLN A 122 6.02 -8.43 12.06
CA GLN A 122 4.98 -7.50 12.49
C GLN A 122 4.15 -7.01 11.30
N ALA A 123 4.79 -6.65 10.17
CA ALA A 123 4.09 -6.25 8.96
C ALA A 123 3.17 -7.35 8.41
N ARG A 124 3.58 -8.62 8.47
CA ARG A 124 2.74 -9.76 8.09
C ARG A 124 1.55 -9.96 9.04
N LEU A 125 1.77 -9.85 10.35
CA LEU A 125 0.68 -9.93 11.33
C LEU A 125 -0.33 -8.79 11.13
N ARG A 126 0.16 -7.56 10.92
CA ARG A 126 -0.69 -6.42 10.62
C ARG A 126 -1.48 -6.61 9.31
N ALA A 127 -0.85 -7.18 8.28
CA ALA A 127 -1.54 -7.50 7.03
C ALA A 127 -2.61 -8.59 7.19
N ALA A 128 -2.39 -9.58 8.07
CA ALA A 128 -3.41 -10.58 8.41
C ALA A 128 -4.61 -9.93 9.11
N THR A 129 -4.38 -9.02 10.07
CA THR A 129 -5.46 -8.25 10.70
C THR A 129 -6.20 -7.38 9.69
N ALA A 130 -5.47 -6.69 8.81
CA ALA A 130 -6.05 -5.88 7.74
C ALA A 130 -6.91 -6.73 6.78
N MET A 131 -6.45 -7.92 6.42
CA MET A 131 -7.20 -8.86 5.59
C MET A 131 -8.49 -9.31 6.28
N GLN A 132 -8.45 -9.68 7.57
CA GLN A 132 -9.64 -10.08 8.33
C GLN A 132 -10.69 -8.95 8.38
N GLN A 133 -10.26 -7.71 8.53
CA GLN A 133 -11.17 -6.57 8.49
C GLN A 133 -11.79 -6.38 7.10
N LEU A 134 -11.00 -6.50 6.02
CA LEU A 134 -11.52 -6.46 4.65
C LEU A 134 -12.47 -7.62 4.34
N ASP A 135 -12.18 -8.82 4.85
CA ASP A 135 -13.04 -10.00 4.71
C ASP A 135 -14.40 -9.77 5.39
N THR A 136 -14.40 -9.30 6.64
CA THR A 136 -15.64 -8.96 7.38
C THR A 136 -16.48 -7.92 6.63
N LEU A 137 -15.83 -6.88 6.10
CA LEU A 137 -16.51 -5.85 5.31
C LEU A 137 -17.07 -6.44 4.00
N ALA A 138 -16.33 -7.33 3.33
CA ALA A 138 -16.82 -7.98 2.12
C ALA A 138 -17.97 -8.95 2.41
N GLN A 139 -17.99 -9.60 3.55
CA GLN A 139 -19.14 -10.42 3.99
C GLN A 139 -20.38 -9.57 4.20
N THR A 140 -20.26 -8.36 4.73
CA THR A 140 -21.36 -7.46 5.01
C THR A 140 -21.84 -6.72 3.76
N HIS A 141 -20.91 -6.22 2.94
CA HIS A 141 -21.21 -5.29 1.83
C HIS A 141 -21.10 -5.94 0.44
N GLY A 142 -20.64 -7.18 0.36
CA GLY A 142 -20.48 -7.94 -0.89
C GLY A 142 -19.24 -7.57 -1.70
N ARG A 143 -18.96 -6.28 -1.88
CA ARG A 143 -17.81 -5.78 -2.65
C ARG A 143 -17.14 -4.62 -1.93
N VAL A 144 -15.81 -4.73 -1.73
CA VAL A 144 -14.98 -3.74 -1.05
C VAL A 144 -13.81 -3.31 -1.95
N LEU A 145 -13.61 -2.01 -2.11
CA LEU A 145 -12.40 -1.43 -2.69
C LEU A 145 -11.44 -1.06 -1.57
N PHE A 146 -10.24 -1.59 -1.64
CA PHE A 146 -9.13 -1.17 -0.78
C PHE A 146 -8.10 -0.38 -1.58
N VAL A 147 -7.88 0.89 -1.22
CA VAL A 147 -6.85 1.75 -1.82
C VAL A 147 -5.63 1.76 -0.90
N GLY A 148 -4.69 0.88 -1.20
CA GLY A 148 -3.52 0.61 -0.37
C GLY A 148 -2.18 0.84 -1.07
N HIS A 149 -1.19 0.04 -0.67
CA HIS A 149 0.22 0.22 -0.98
C HIS A 149 0.86 -1.05 -1.55
N GLY A 150 2.07 -0.91 -2.08
CA GLY A 150 2.70 -1.98 -2.84
C GLY A 150 3.03 -3.23 -2.02
N ILE A 151 3.68 -3.11 -0.87
CA ILE A 151 4.09 -4.26 -0.05
C ILE A 151 2.91 -4.79 0.77
N LEU A 152 2.13 -3.89 1.38
CA LEU A 152 0.97 -4.31 2.17
C LEU A 152 -0.03 -5.08 1.30
N ASN A 153 -0.33 -4.61 0.09
CA ASN A 153 -1.22 -5.33 -0.84
C ASN A 153 -0.70 -6.74 -1.16
N GLN A 154 0.62 -6.95 -1.26
CA GLN A 154 1.19 -8.27 -1.48
C GLN A 154 0.97 -9.20 -0.29
N PHE A 155 1.11 -8.70 0.94
CA PHE A 155 0.88 -9.49 2.13
C PHE A 155 -0.62 -9.79 2.30
N ILE A 156 -1.49 -8.80 2.14
CA ILE A 156 -2.96 -9.00 2.17
C ILE A 156 -3.38 -10.03 1.10
N ALA A 157 -2.86 -9.92 -0.12
CA ALA A 157 -3.16 -10.87 -1.19
C ALA A 157 -2.77 -12.31 -0.82
N LYS A 158 -1.61 -12.49 -0.18
CA LYS A 158 -1.17 -13.81 0.29
C LYS A 158 -2.11 -14.37 1.35
N GLU A 159 -2.54 -13.54 2.29
CA GLU A 159 -3.50 -13.93 3.34
C GLU A 159 -4.87 -14.27 2.72
N LEU A 160 -5.40 -13.45 1.81
CA LEU A 160 -6.65 -13.75 1.09
C LEU A 160 -6.62 -15.13 0.44
N LEU A 161 -5.54 -15.44 -0.30
CA LEU A 161 -5.37 -16.74 -0.96
C LEU A 161 -5.30 -17.89 0.05
N SER A 162 -4.66 -17.70 1.22
CA SER A 162 -4.58 -18.73 2.27
C SER A 162 -5.94 -18.98 2.94
N TYR A 163 -6.84 -18.00 2.91
CA TYR A 163 -8.22 -18.09 3.42
C TYR A 163 -9.24 -18.54 2.33
N GLY A 164 -8.75 -19.03 1.19
CA GLY A 164 -9.60 -19.61 0.15
C GLY A 164 -10.13 -18.62 -0.88
N TRP A 165 -9.76 -17.32 -0.79
CA TRP A 165 -10.09 -16.36 -1.81
C TRP A 165 -9.37 -16.71 -3.13
N GLN A 166 -10.02 -16.49 -4.26
CA GLN A 166 -9.47 -16.74 -5.58
C GLN A 166 -9.05 -15.41 -6.22
N GLY A 167 -7.85 -15.37 -6.78
CA GLY A 167 -7.28 -14.16 -7.39
C GLY A 167 -5.83 -14.36 -7.82
N PRO A 168 -5.17 -13.31 -8.33
CA PRO A 168 -3.79 -13.41 -8.75
C PRO A 168 -2.85 -13.63 -7.55
N LYS A 169 -1.86 -14.53 -7.71
CA LYS A 169 -0.82 -14.77 -6.67
C LYS A 169 -0.03 -13.51 -6.33
N ARG A 170 0.12 -12.60 -7.27
CA ARG A 170 0.78 -11.31 -7.09
C ARG A 170 -0.15 -10.20 -7.54
N PRO A 171 -0.55 -9.29 -6.65
CA PRO A 171 -1.37 -8.15 -7.04
C PRO A 171 -0.62 -7.20 -7.96
N ALA A 172 -1.37 -6.38 -8.68
CA ALA A 172 -0.82 -5.33 -9.54
C ALA A 172 0.14 -4.42 -8.75
N ARG A 173 1.30 -4.12 -9.36
CA ARG A 173 2.37 -3.34 -8.73
C ARG A 173 2.45 -1.90 -9.22
N ASP A 174 1.85 -1.62 -10.37
CA ASP A 174 1.84 -0.28 -10.94
C ASP A 174 0.93 0.64 -10.14
N HIS A 175 1.23 1.93 -10.13
CA HIS A 175 0.33 2.93 -9.57
C HIS A 175 -1.00 2.88 -10.33
N TRP A 176 -2.12 3.00 -9.61
CA TRP A 176 -3.48 2.82 -10.11
C TRP A 176 -3.83 1.38 -10.52
N GLY A 177 -2.84 0.47 -10.51
CA GLY A 177 -3.09 -0.95 -10.80
C GLY A 177 -3.95 -1.59 -9.71
N PHE A 178 -4.87 -2.47 -10.12
CA PHE A 178 -5.75 -3.18 -9.20
C PHE A 178 -5.81 -4.67 -9.50
N SER A 179 -6.17 -5.43 -8.48
CA SER A 179 -6.36 -6.89 -8.55
C SER A 179 -7.62 -7.28 -7.80
N ARG A 180 -8.38 -8.21 -8.36
CA ARG A 180 -9.64 -8.69 -7.80
C ARG A 180 -9.44 -10.02 -7.13
N TYR A 181 -10.05 -10.17 -5.97
CA TYR A 181 -10.11 -11.41 -5.21
C TYR A 181 -11.58 -11.73 -4.93
N THR A 182 -11.98 -12.96 -5.23
CA THR A 182 -13.36 -13.42 -5.09
C THR A 182 -13.44 -14.63 -4.18
N LEU A 183 -14.48 -14.69 -3.37
CA LEU A 183 -14.80 -15.86 -2.57
C LEU A 183 -16.24 -16.27 -2.92
N MET A 184 -16.38 -17.44 -3.50
CA MET A 184 -17.69 -18.05 -3.73
C MET A 184 -18.16 -18.70 -2.43
N LYS A 185 -19.42 -18.44 -2.09
CA LYS A 185 -20.11 -19.16 -1.01
C LYS A 185 -20.58 -20.49 -1.50
#